data_9e1400b80f2b79870b0a814eb9ea46d1
#
_entry.id   9e1400b80f2b79870b0a814eb9ea46d1
#
_cell.length_a   1.000
_cell.length_b   1.000
_cell.length_c   1.000
_cell.angle_alpha   90.00
_cell.angle_beta   90.00
_cell.angle_gamma   90.00
#
_symmetry.space_group_name_H-M   'P 1'
#
loop_
_entity.id
_entity.type
_entity.pdbx_description
1 polymer ?
#
loop_
_entity_poly.entity_id
_entity_poly.type
_entity_poly.pdbx_seq_one_letter_code
_entity_poly.pdbx_strand_id
1 'polypeptide(L)'
;MTILTFPGIRRPSGASYRLRGNTQTHRSPLDGTVQTLEMPGAVWELTVSWESLNSDDIRVLAAFLANLRGSAGRFYYSPASWSPRRATGGGSPLINGASQSGSTLATDGWTASGQAMRTGDWLSYEDTLFRRRLHMVTADTNANGAGQASLPITPPIRRAGADNGAVEIVEPSGVFRLPDDAAPEMQIKPPMIGTVTLTMIESLI
;
A
#
# COMPACT_ATOMS: atom_id res chain seq x y z
N MET A 1 -2.09 4.95 -19.74
CA MET A 1 -2.73 3.74 -19.15
C MET A 1 -3.62 4.22 -18.03
N THR A 2 -4.91 3.91 -18.05
CA THR A 2 -5.85 4.33 -17.00
C THR A 2 -5.71 3.41 -15.79
N ILE A 3 -5.58 3.98 -14.60
CA ILE A 3 -5.58 3.24 -13.33
C ILE A 3 -7.03 3.25 -12.82
N LEU A 4 -7.61 2.07 -12.62
CA LEU A 4 -8.97 1.94 -12.11
C LEU A 4 -9.01 2.13 -10.59
N THR A 5 -10.17 2.52 -10.05
CA THR A 5 -10.38 2.52 -8.60
C THR A 5 -11.03 1.20 -8.20
N PHE A 6 -10.53 0.58 -7.12
CA PHE A 6 -11.16 -0.63 -6.57
C PHE A 6 -12.59 -0.32 -6.14
N PRO A 7 -13.57 -1.16 -6.48
CA PRO A 7 -14.97 -0.87 -6.18
C PRO A 7 -15.25 -0.85 -4.68
N GLY A 8 -16.18 0.01 -4.28
CA GLY A 8 -16.64 0.12 -2.90
C GLY A 8 -17.57 -1.04 -2.52
N ILE A 9 -17.02 -2.24 -2.36
CA ILE A 9 -17.73 -3.42 -1.88
C ILE A 9 -17.55 -3.60 -0.36
N ARG A 10 -18.28 -4.56 0.22
CA ARG A 10 -18.15 -4.93 1.63
C ARG A 10 -16.68 -5.12 2.03
N ARG A 11 -16.36 -4.81 3.29
CA ARG A 11 -15.04 -5.07 3.88
C ARG A 11 -14.67 -6.55 3.76
N PRO A 12 -13.38 -6.87 3.49
CA PRO A 12 -12.93 -8.26 3.44
C PRO A 12 -13.10 -8.96 4.80
N SER A 13 -13.36 -10.26 4.75
CA SER A 13 -13.44 -11.14 5.93
C SER A 13 -12.07 -11.50 6.45
N GLY A 14 -11.06 -11.51 5.56
CA GLY A 14 -9.67 -11.76 5.89
C GLY A 14 -8.74 -10.97 5.00
N ALA A 15 -7.59 -10.60 5.56
CA ALA A 15 -6.52 -9.93 4.83
C ALA A 15 -5.17 -10.41 5.32
N SER A 16 -4.25 -10.62 4.39
CA SER A 16 -2.85 -10.87 4.68
C SER A 16 -1.98 -9.99 3.77
N TYR A 17 -0.82 -9.64 4.25
CA TYR A 17 0.12 -8.84 3.49
C TYR A 17 1.56 -9.22 3.81
N ARG A 18 2.41 -9.03 2.83
CA ARG A 18 3.86 -9.15 3.01
C ARG A 18 4.59 -8.13 2.16
N LEU A 19 5.73 -7.69 2.64
CA LEU A 19 6.69 -6.94 1.83
C LEU A 19 7.63 -7.95 1.18
N ARG A 20 7.63 -8.01 -0.15
CA ARG A 20 8.59 -8.82 -0.91
C ARG A 20 9.81 -7.94 -1.20
N GLY A 21 10.91 -8.21 -0.50
CA GLY A 21 12.19 -7.57 -0.72
C GLY A 21 12.82 -7.95 -2.06
N ASN A 22 13.75 -7.12 -2.52
CA ASN A 22 14.58 -7.39 -3.69
C ASN A 22 16.05 -7.40 -3.26
N THR A 23 16.48 -8.51 -2.64
CA THR A 23 17.83 -8.66 -2.08
C THR A 23 18.62 -9.66 -2.91
N GLN A 24 19.80 -9.27 -3.35
CA GLN A 24 20.78 -10.19 -3.91
C GLN A 24 21.66 -10.76 -2.80
N THR A 25 21.83 -12.07 -2.80
CA THR A 25 22.65 -12.77 -1.82
C THR A 25 23.78 -13.46 -2.56
N HIS A 26 25.01 -13.17 -2.17
CA HIS A 26 26.21 -13.84 -2.67
C HIS A 26 26.87 -14.61 -1.53
N ARG A 27 27.06 -15.92 -1.73
CA ARG A 27 27.73 -16.78 -0.76
C ARG A 27 29.11 -17.16 -1.29
N SER A 28 30.13 -16.89 -0.48
CA SER A 28 31.51 -17.32 -0.79
C SER A 28 31.64 -18.87 -0.77
N PRO A 29 32.14 -19.47 -1.83
CA PRO A 29 32.37 -20.91 -1.85
C PRO A 29 33.55 -21.38 -0.98
N LEU A 30 34.42 -20.45 -0.55
CA LEU A 30 35.65 -20.78 0.19
C LEU A 30 35.40 -20.82 1.70
N ASP A 31 34.70 -19.86 2.27
CA ASP A 31 34.53 -19.72 3.71
C ASP A 31 33.06 -19.70 4.15
N GLY A 32 32.12 -19.75 3.17
CA GLY A 32 30.69 -19.75 3.44
C GLY A 32 30.13 -18.41 3.88
N THR A 33 30.92 -17.35 3.90
CA THR A 33 30.44 -16.00 4.23
C THR A 33 29.35 -15.55 3.25
N VAL A 34 28.34 -14.84 3.78
CA VAL A 34 27.20 -14.35 3.01
C VAL A 34 27.24 -12.83 2.94
N GLN A 35 27.27 -12.31 1.73
CA GLN A 35 27.08 -10.89 1.46
C GLN A 35 25.69 -10.67 0.88
N THR A 36 24.97 -9.70 1.44
CA THR A 36 23.63 -9.32 0.96
C THR A 36 23.66 -7.87 0.47
N LEU A 37 23.06 -7.65 -0.69
CA LEU A 37 22.85 -6.34 -1.27
C LEU A 37 21.35 -6.11 -1.44
N GLU A 38 20.80 -5.15 -0.72
CA GLU A 38 19.43 -4.71 -0.90
C GLU A 38 19.33 -3.88 -2.18
N MET A 39 18.48 -4.33 -3.11
CA MET A 39 18.22 -3.64 -4.36
C MET A 39 16.89 -2.89 -4.28
N PRO A 40 16.75 -1.72 -4.92
CA PRO A 40 15.46 -1.06 -5.06
C PRO A 40 14.44 -1.98 -5.73
N GLY A 41 13.17 -1.92 -5.30
CA GLY A 41 12.12 -2.71 -5.93
C GLY A 41 11.34 -3.62 -4.99
N ALA A 42 11.50 -3.44 -3.67
CA ALA A 42 10.60 -4.08 -2.72
C ALA A 42 9.14 -3.69 -3.00
N VAL A 43 8.22 -4.64 -3.01
CA VAL A 43 6.80 -4.45 -3.36
C VAL A 43 5.88 -5.06 -2.32
N TRP A 44 4.74 -4.42 -2.09
CA TRP A 44 3.69 -5.00 -1.28
C TRP A 44 2.95 -6.08 -2.06
N GLU A 45 2.70 -7.18 -1.40
CA GLU A 45 1.88 -8.27 -1.87
C GLU A 45 0.75 -8.46 -0.86
N LEU A 46 -0.49 -8.28 -1.31
CA LEU A 46 -1.68 -8.33 -0.48
C LEU A 46 -2.58 -9.47 -0.96
N THR A 47 -3.18 -10.17 -0.02
CA THR A 47 -4.23 -11.16 -0.29
C THR A 47 -5.41 -10.83 0.59
N VAL A 48 -6.57 -10.63 -0.03
CA VAL A 48 -7.83 -10.33 0.66
C VAL A 48 -8.88 -11.35 0.30
N SER A 49 -9.67 -11.76 1.27
CA SER A 49 -10.72 -12.76 1.09
C SER A 49 -12.06 -12.26 1.57
N TRP A 50 -13.10 -12.66 0.86
CA TRP A 50 -14.49 -12.43 1.23
C TRP A 50 -15.21 -13.78 1.26
N GLU A 51 -15.85 -14.10 2.39
CA GLU A 51 -16.54 -15.37 2.59
C GLU A 51 -18.07 -15.28 2.35
N SER A 52 -18.61 -14.07 2.29
CA SER A 52 -20.04 -13.84 2.20
C SER A 52 -20.37 -12.56 1.45
N LEU A 53 -19.96 -12.48 0.18
CA LEU A 53 -20.39 -11.40 -0.70
C LEU A 53 -21.85 -11.59 -1.10
N ASN A 54 -22.62 -10.51 -1.09
CA ASN A 54 -23.98 -10.51 -1.64
C ASN A 54 -23.95 -10.49 -3.17
N SER A 55 -25.11 -10.68 -3.80
CA SER A 55 -25.22 -10.75 -5.25
C SER A 55 -24.74 -9.50 -5.99
N ASP A 56 -24.92 -8.31 -5.39
CA ASP A 56 -24.54 -7.05 -6.03
C ASP A 56 -23.03 -6.83 -5.95
N ASP A 57 -22.43 -7.06 -4.78
CA ASP A 57 -20.98 -7.00 -4.59
C ASP A 57 -20.25 -7.99 -5.50
N ILE A 58 -20.80 -9.22 -5.69
CA ILE A 58 -20.24 -10.23 -6.60
C ILE A 58 -20.23 -9.70 -8.03
N ARG A 59 -21.34 -9.14 -8.50
CA ARG A 59 -21.46 -8.62 -9.86
C ARG A 59 -20.53 -7.45 -10.11
N VAL A 60 -20.44 -6.52 -9.14
CA VAL A 60 -19.54 -5.36 -9.22
C VAL A 60 -18.09 -5.81 -9.26
N LEU A 61 -17.69 -6.77 -8.40
CA LEU A 61 -16.33 -7.28 -8.38
C LEU A 61 -16.00 -8.07 -9.65
N ALA A 62 -16.93 -8.90 -10.16
CA ALA A 62 -16.75 -9.64 -11.40
C ALA A 62 -16.52 -8.70 -12.60
N ALA A 63 -17.35 -7.67 -12.72
CA ALA A 63 -17.21 -6.68 -13.78
C ALA A 63 -15.89 -5.91 -13.69
N PHE A 64 -15.47 -5.55 -12.45
CA PHE A 64 -14.20 -4.90 -12.21
C PHE A 64 -13.02 -5.79 -12.65
N LEU A 65 -12.99 -7.06 -12.23
CA LEU A 65 -11.93 -8.01 -12.57
C LEU A 65 -11.86 -8.27 -14.09
N ALA A 66 -13.02 -8.39 -14.74
CA ALA A 66 -13.08 -8.52 -16.20
C ALA A 66 -12.51 -7.28 -16.92
N ASN A 67 -12.76 -6.08 -16.39
CA ASN A 67 -12.24 -4.83 -16.96
C ASN A 67 -10.72 -4.67 -16.76
N LEU A 68 -10.12 -5.32 -15.78
CA LEU A 68 -8.66 -5.34 -15.56
C LEU A 68 -7.89 -6.03 -16.69
N ARG A 69 -8.52 -6.98 -17.38
CA ARG A 69 -7.87 -7.77 -18.46
C ARG A 69 -6.59 -8.48 -17.96
N GLY A 70 -6.71 -9.19 -16.86
CA GLY A 70 -5.59 -9.89 -16.22
C GLY A 70 -4.53 -8.96 -15.62
N SER A 71 -3.29 -9.36 -15.70
CA SER A 71 -2.14 -8.63 -15.12
C SER A 71 -1.81 -7.31 -15.83
N ALA A 72 -2.41 -7.02 -16.98
CA ALA A 72 -2.22 -5.75 -17.70
C ALA A 72 -2.88 -4.57 -17.00
N GLY A 73 -4.02 -4.78 -16.33
CA GLY A 73 -4.75 -3.73 -15.62
C GLY A 73 -4.02 -3.24 -14.35
N ARG A 74 -4.32 -2.00 -13.99
CA ARG A 74 -3.82 -1.38 -12.75
C ARG A 74 -4.99 -0.76 -12.01
N PHE A 75 -4.93 -0.82 -10.68
CA PHE A 75 -5.96 -0.24 -9.84
C PHE A 75 -5.40 0.29 -8.52
N TYR A 76 -6.08 1.28 -7.97
CA TYR A 76 -5.82 1.76 -6.63
C TYR A 76 -6.50 0.84 -5.61
N TYR A 77 -5.77 0.44 -4.57
CA TYR A 77 -6.31 -0.30 -3.44
C TYR A 77 -5.81 0.30 -2.13
N SER A 78 -6.72 0.39 -1.15
CA SER A 78 -6.43 0.91 0.19
C SER A 78 -6.56 -0.20 1.24
N PRO A 79 -5.55 -0.40 2.10
CA PRO A 79 -5.65 -1.30 3.24
C PRO A 79 -6.49 -0.74 4.41
N ALA A 80 -6.93 0.53 4.35
CA ALA A 80 -7.65 1.19 5.44
C ALA A 80 -8.93 0.45 5.86
N SER A 81 -9.55 -0.30 4.95
CA SER A 81 -10.76 -1.07 5.23
C SER A 81 -10.57 -2.17 6.29
N TRP A 82 -9.37 -2.74 6.40
CA TRP A 82 -9.02 -3.81 7.35
C TRP A 82 -7.85 -3.45 8.29
N SER A 83 -7.11 -2.40 7.97
CA SER A 83 -6.02 -1.86 8.80
C SER A 83 -6.15 -0.34 8.92
N PRO A 84 -7.16 0.15 9.67
CA PRO A 84 -7.36 1.58 9.86
C PRO A 84 -6.20 2.20 10.66
N ARG A 85 -5.94 3.48 10.43
CA ARG A 85 -4.94 4.24 11.17
C ARG A 85 -5.21 4.21 12.67
N ARG A 86 -4.18 4.00 13.48
CA ARG A 86 -4.27 3.93 14.94
C ARG A 86 -3.81 5.21 15.63
N ALA A 87 -3.00 6.03 14.96
CA ALA A 87 -2.58 7.30 15.52
C ALA A 87 -3.76 8.27 15.65
N THR A 88 -3.82 8.97 16.78
CA THR A 88 -4.91 9.90 17.13
C THR A 88 -4.59 11.35 16.79
N GLY A 89 -3.34 11.66 16.44
CA GLY A 89 -2.93 13.01 16.05
C GLY A 89 -3.62 13.47 14.77
N GLY A 90 -3.97 14.72 14.72
CA GLY A 90 -4.62 15.37 13.59
C GLY A 90 -3.63 16.14 12.70
N GLY A 91 -4.19 16.82 11.72
CA GLY A 91 -3.48 17.67 10.77
C GLY A 91 -3.75 17.26 9.33
N SER A 92 -3.18 18.01 8.42
CA SER A 92 -3.15 17.70 6.98
C SER A 92 -1.69 17.60 6.57
N PRO A 93 -1.07 16.40 6.78
CA PRO A 93 0.36 16.27 6.57
C PRO A 93 0.75 16.45 5.11
N LEU A 94 1.86 17.16 4.93
CA LEU A 94 2.48 17.44 3.65
C LEU A 94 3.93 16.93 3.66
N ILE A 95 4.47 16.68 2.49
CA ILE A 95 5.89 16.35 2.29
C ILE A 95 6.70 17.63 2.55
N ASN A 96 7.65 17.57 3.50
CA ASN A 96 8.51 18.69 3.85
C ASN A 96 9.87 18.54 3.16
N GLY A 97 10.03 19.18 2.02
CA GLY A 97 11.22 19.16 1.20
C GLY A 97 11.15 18.21 0.00
N ALA A 98 11.68 18.67 -1.12
CA ALA A 98 11.73 17.91 -2.37
C ALA A 98 12.85 16.85 -2.36
N SER A 99 12.81 15.91 -3.31
CA SER A 99 13.86 14.93 -3.60
C SER A 99 14.26 14.03 -2.43
N GLN A 100 13.32 13.73 -1.54
CA GLN A 100 13.57 12.84 -0.42
C GLN A 100 13.89 11.41 -0.88
N SER A 101 14.74 10.71 -0.13
CA SER A 101 15.19 9.34 -0.39
C SER A 101 15.46 8.58 0.90
N GLY A 102 15.66 7.26 0.80
CA GLY A 102 15.91 6.41 1.96
C GLY A 102 14.63 5.95 2.64
N SER A 103 14.73 5.58 3.93
CA SER A 103 13.66 4.97 4.71
C SER A 103 12.98 5.94 5.70
N THR A 104 13.13 7.25 5.47
CA THR A 104 12.52 8.29 6.32
C THR A 104 11.85 9.32 5.43
N LEU A 105 10.58 9.60 5.70
CA LEU A 105 9.81 10.66 5.05
C LEU A 105 9.67 11.85 6.00
N ALA A 106 10.26 12.99 5.64
CA ALA A 106 10.07 14.24 6.37
C ALA A 106 8.73 14.85 5.97
N THR A 107 7.95 15.23 6.97
CA THR A 107 6.58 15.76 6.80
C THR A 107 6.34 16.93 7.74
N ASP A 108 5.40 17.79 7.39
CA ASP A 108 4.87 18.86 8.23
C ASP A 108 3.33 18.91 8.18
N GLY A 109 2.72 19.97 8.70
CA GLY A 109 1.25 20.10 8.73
C GLY A 109 0.56 19.23 9.77
N TRP A 110 1.29 18.62 10.70
CA TRP A 110 0.73 17.90 11.84
C TRP A 110 0.27 18.82 12.95
N THR A 111 -0.64 18.34 13.78
CA THR A 111 -0.93 19.00 15.05
C THR A 111 0.33 19.06 15.91
N ALA A 112 0.72 20.26 16.33
CA ALA A 112 1.93 20.50 17.10
C ALA A 112 1.98 19.61 18.36
N SER A 113 3.11 18.96 18.59
CA SER A 113 3.36 18.05 19.73
C SER A 113 2.39 16.86 19.82
N GLY A 114 1.60 16.61 18.74
CA GLY A 114 0.68 15.49 18.64
C GLY A 114 1.35 14.22 18.17
N GLN A 115 0.69 13.07 18.39
CA GLN A 115 1.13 11.81 17.82
C GLN A 115 0.85 11.81 16.31
N ALA A 116 1.89 11.84 15.48
CA ALA A 116 1.75 11.83 14.02
C ALA A 116 1.30 10.47 13.50
N MET A 117 2.09 9.42 13.72
CA MET A 117 1.81 8.06 13.24
C MET A 117 2.25 7.02 14.25
N ARG A 118 1.66 5.83 14.20
CA ARG A 118 2.06 4.65 14.98
C ARG A 118 2.68 3.58 14.11
N THR A 119 3.50 2.76 14.72
CA THR A 119 4.07 1.55 14.08
C THR A 119 2.97 0.69 13.48
N GLY A 120 3.10 0.38 12.19
CA GLY A 120 2.11 -0.39 11.43
C GLY A 120 0.99 0.43 10.81
N ASP A 121 0.93 1.74 11.02
CA ASP A 121 0.02 2.61 10.29
C ASP A 121 0.48 2.75 8.83
N TRP A 122 -0.49 2.84 7.93
CA TRP A 122 -0.25 3.04 6.51
C TRP A 122 -0.32 4.52 6.14
N LEU A 123 0.48 4.91 5.18
CA LEU A 123 0.40 6.21 4.53
C LEU A 123 0.64 6.06 3.03
N SER A 124 0.17 7.02 2.26
CA SER A 124 0.56 7.13 0.85
C SER A 124 0.76 8.58 0.45
N TYR A 125 1.53 8.79 -0.60
CA TYR A 125 1.71 10.09 -1.25
C TYR A 125 1.78 9.89 -2.77
N GLU A 126 1.58 10.95 -3.52
CA GLU A 126 1.80 10.95 -4.96
C GLU A 126 3.25 11.30 -5.29
N ASP A 127 3.87 10.47 -6.10
CA ASP A 127 5.21 10.76 -6.63
C ASP A 127 5.16 11.83 -7.75
N THR A 128 6.31 12.25 -8.22
CA THR A 128 6.44 13.26 -9.29
C THR A 128 5.83 12.84 -10.64
N LEU A 129 5.38 11.60 -10.79
CA LEU A 129 4.61 11.10 -11.93
C LEU A 129 3.13 10.90 -11.62
N PHE A 130 2.63 11.51 -10.53
CA PHE A 130 1.24 11.41 -10.07
C PHE A 130 0.78 9.98 -9.79
N ARG A 131 1.67 9.16 -9.19
CA ARG A 131 1.38 7.78 -8.82
C ARG A 131 1.44 7.63 -7.31
N ARG A 132 0.44 6.98 -6.76
CA ARG A 132 0.34 6.75 -5.31
C ARG A 132 1.33 5.67 -4.88
N ARG A 133 2.15 6.02 -3.90
CA ARG A 133 3.15 5.16 -3.27
C ARG A 133 2.71 4.82 -1.86
N LEU A 134 2.53 3.53 -1.61
CA LEU A 134 2.04 3.01 -0.33
C LEU A 134 3.23 2.61 0.55
N HIS A 135 3.22 3.12 1.77
CA HIS A 135 4.25 2.83 2.77
C HIS A 135 3.61 2.48 4.11
N MET A 136 4.34 1.73 4.93
CA MET A 136 4.00 1.45 6.32
C MET A 136 5.01 2.14 7.24
N VAL A 137 4.53 2.73 8.33
CA VAL A 137 5.37 3.34 9.36
C VAL A 137 5.95 2.25 10.24
N THR A 138 7.27 2.30 10.49
CA THR A 138 8.00 1.26 11.23
C THR A 138 8.28 1.60 12.69
N ALA A 139 8.06 2.85 13.12
CA ALA A 139 8.17 3.26 14.52
C ALA A 139 7.17 4.37 14.85
N ASP A 140 6.74 4.41 16.11
CA ASP A 140 5.87 5.48 16.60
C ASP A 140 6.57 6.83 16.47
N THR A 141 5.85 7.82 15.96
CA THR A 141 6.39 9.15 15.69
C THR A 141 5.45 10.24 16.19
N ASN A 142 6.02 11.21 16.88
CA ASN A 142 5.34 12.42 17.31
C ASN A 142 5.80 13.63 16.48
N ALA A 143 4.90 14.56 16.27
CA ALA A 143 5.24 15.85 15.69
C ALA A 143 5.94 16.73 16.74
N ASN A 144 6.86 17.57 16.29
CA ASN A 144 7.48 18.59 17.12
C ASN A 144 6.53 19.78 17.37
N GLY A 145 6.99 20.77 18.13
CA GLY A 145 6.22 21.99 18.42
C GLY A 145 5.88 22.85 17.19
N ALA A 146 6.53 22.63 16.06
CA ALA A 146 6.25 23.29 14.79
C ALA A 146 5.34 22.43 13.85
N GLY A 147 4.84 21.28 14.32
CA GLY A 147 4.04 20.38 13.51
C GLY A 147 4.81 19.59 12.45
N GLN A 148 6.11 19.40 12.65
CA GLN A 148 6.95 18.62 11.75
C GLN A 148 7.21 17.22 12.34
N ALA A 149 7.29 16.20 11.47
CA ALA A 149 7.60 14.83 11.86
C ALA A 149 8.47 14.14 10.79
N SER A 150 9.41 13.31 11.26
CA SER A 150 10.20 12.43 10.40
C SER A 150 9.70 11.01 10.58
N LEU A 151 8.99 10.50 9.58
CA LEU A 151 8.34 9.19 9.62
C LEU A 151 9.28 8.11 9.11
N PRO A 152 9.71 7.15 9.93
CA PRO A 152 10.43 5.97 9.45
C PRO A 152 9.45 5.06 8.70
N ILE A 153 9.74 4.76 7.44
CA ILE A 153 8.84 4.06 6.53
C ILE A 153 9.47 2.85 5.85
N THR A 154 8.63 1.93 5.45
CA THR A 154 8.98 0.78 4.59
C THR A 154 7.89 0.60 3.51
N PRO A 155 8.25 0.23 2.27
CA PRO A 155 9.59 0.17 1.69
C PRO A 155 10.25 1.54 1.62
N PRO A 156 11.57 1.62 1.36
CA PRO A 156 12.27 2.89 1.16
C PRO A 156 11.65 3.74 0.04
N ILE A 157 11.84 5.04 0.10
CA ILE A 157 11.39 5.98 -0.94
C ILE A 157 12.07 5.64 -2.26
N ARG A 158 11.31 5.11 -3.18
CA ARG A 158 11.78 4.75 -4.54
C ARG A 158 11.73 5.93 -5.51
N ARG A 159 10.75 6.78 -5.30
CA ARG A 159 10.56 8.04 -6.04
C ARG A 159 9.94 9.06 -5.09
N ALA A 160 10.60 10.19 -4.99
CA ALA A 160 10.14 11.28 -4.14
C ALA A 160 8.78 11.83 -4.60
N GLY A 161 7.99 12.30 -3.67
CA GLY A 161 6.89 13.20 -3.95
C GLY A 161 7.38 14.65 -4.14
N ALA A 162 6.48 15.51 -4.59
CA ALA A 162 6.74 16.92 -4.67
C ALA A 162 6.80 17.55 -3.26
N ASP A 163 7.57 18.62 -3.11
CA ASP A 163 7.51 19.45 -1.91
C ASP A 163 6.08 19.99 -1.71
N ASN A 164 5.61 20.01 -0.47
CA ASN A 164 4.22 20.31 -0.10
C ASN A 164 3.17 19.37 -0.73
N GLY A 165 3.59 18.22 -1.28
CA GLY A 165 2.66 17.18 -1.73
C GLY A 165 1.88 16.57 -0.56
N ALA A 166 0.59 16.32 -0.75
CA ALA A 166 -0.26 15.75 0.31
C ALA A 166 0.18 14.33 0.69
N VAL A 167 0.20 14.04 1.98
CA VAL A 167 0.38 12.70 2.53
C VAL A 167 -0.98 12.17 3.01
N GLU A 168 -1.48 11.15 2.33
CA GLU A 168 -2.77 10.53 2.66
C GLU A 168 -2.59 9.52 3.80
N ILE A 169 -3.34 9.72 4.87
CA ILE A 169 -3.26 8.93 6.11
C ILE A 169 -4.59 8.31 6.54
N VAL A 170 -5.70 8.70 5.90
CA VAL A 170 -7.05 8.20 6.23
C VAL A 170 -7.37 7.00 5.33
N GLU A 171 -7.23 7.17 4.02
CA GLU A 171 -7.41 6.12 3.02
C GLU A 171 -6.15 5.95 2.16
N PRO A 172 -4.99 5.64 2.77
CA PRO A 172 -3.76 5.47 2.03
C PRO A 172 -3.93 4.37 0.99
N SER A 173 -3.46 4.61 -0.21
CA SER A 173 -3.62 3.67 -1.30
C SER A 173 -2.36 3.54 -2.15
N GLY A 174 -2.18 2.36 -2.73
CA GLY A 174 -1.11 2.08 -3.69
C GLY A 174 -1.68 1.66 -5.03
N VAL A 175 -0.82 1.59 -6.03
CA VAL A 175 -1.16 1.04 -7.34
C VAL A 175 -0.86 -0.45 -7.35
N PHE A 176 -1.86 -1.26 -7.64
CA PHE A 176 -1.76 -2.72 -7.66
C PHE A 176 -2.11 -3.30 -9.03
N ARG A 177 -1.71 -4.54 -9.24
CA ARG A 177 -2.07 -5.38 -10.38
C ARG A 177 -2.33 -6.82 -9.93
N LEU A 178 -2.96 -7.61 -10.75
CA LEU A 178 -3.02 -9.06 -10.55
C LEU A 178 -1.62 -9.68 -10.74
N PRO A 179 -1.31 -10.77 -10.03
CA PRO A 179 -0.01 -11.45 -10.17
C PRO A 179 0.19 -12.05 -11.56
N ASP A 180 -0.86 -12.57 -12.15
CA ASP A 180 -0.91 -13.21 -13.46
C ASP A 180 -2.19 -12.84 -14.23
N ASP A 181 -2.42 -13.47 -15.37
CA ASP A 181 -3.60 -13.20 -16.23
C ASP A 181 -4.85 -13.97 -15.78
N ALA A 182 -4.72 -14.92 -14.85
CA ALA A 182 -5.87 -15.62 -14.30
C ALA A 182 -6.62 -14.71 -13.31
N ALA A 183 -7.86 -14.38 -13.63
CA ALA A 183 -8.74 -13.72 -12.68
C ALA A 183 -9.04 -14.67 -11.51
N PRO A 184 -9.17 -14.14 -10.27
CA PRO A 184 -9.53 -14.98 -9.13
C PRO A 184 -10.86 -15.70 -9.37
N GLU A 185 -10.89 -16.97 -8.99
CA GLU A 185 -12.11 -17.77 -9.05
C GLU A 185 -13.14 -17.26 -8.05
N MET A 186 -14.36 -17.04 -8.53
CA MET A 186 -15.51 -16.68 -7.70
C MET A 186 -16.40 -17.90 -7.51
N GLN A 187 -16.50 -18.38 -6.29
CA GLN A 187 -17.43 -19.45 -5.96
C GLN A 187 -18.76 -18.86 -5.49
N ILE A 188 -19.83 -19.18 -6.21
CA ILE A 188 -21.19 -18.68 -5.92
C ILE A 188 -22.06 -19.86 -5.50
N LYS A 189 -22.68 -19.74 -4.32
CA LYS A 189 -23.62 -20.75 -3.79
C LYS A 189 -25.02 -20.15 -3.69
N PRO A 190 -26.10 -20.94 -3.91
CA PRO A 190 -27.46 -20.48 -3.58
C PRO A 190 -27.59 -20.09 -2.10
N PRO A 191 -28.29 -18.99 -1.75
CA PRO A 191 -29.06 -18.05 -2.58
C PRO A 191 -28.26 -16.85 -3.15
N MET A 192 -27.12 -17.06 -3.76
CA MET A 192 -26.19 -16.07 -4.32
C MET A 192 -25.28 -15.41 -3.25
N ILE A 193 -24.68 -16.24 -2.43
CA ILE A 193 -23.57 -15.85 -1.55
C ILE A 193 -22.26 -16.27 -2.23
N GLY A 194 -21.34 -15.32 -2.35
CA GLY A 194 -20.06 -15.56 -3.02
C GLY A 194 -18.86 -15.58 -2.07
N THR A 195 -17.92 -16.43 -2.40
CA THR A 195 -16.58 -16.45 -1.79
C THR A 195 -15.54 -16.15 -2.85
N VAL A 196 -14.60 -15.28 -2.55
CA VAL A 196 -13.50 -14.93 -3.44
C VAL A 196 -12.25 -14.59 -2.64
N THR A 197 -11.10 -14.99 -3.16
CA THR A 197 -9.79 -14.56 -2.64
C THR A 197 -9.04 -13.85 -3.77
N LEU A 198 -8.66 -12.61 -3.52
CA LEU A 198 -7.94 -11.75 -4.45
C LEU A 198 -6.51 -11.53 -3.96
N THR A 199 -5.55 -12.00 -4.72
CA THR A 199 -4.13 -11.66 -4.52
C THR A 199 -3.74 -10.54 -5.47
N MET A 200 -2.99 -9.57 -4.96
CA MET A 200 -2.54 -8.41 -5.72
C MET A 200 -1.11 -8.04 -5.35
N ILE A 201 -0.37 -7.53 -6.32
CA ILE A 201 1.03 -7.11 -6.17
C ILE A 201 1.14 -5.64 -6.51
N GLU A 202 1.86 -4.87 -5.69
CA GLU A 202 2.13 -3.46 -5.95
C GLU A 202 2.84 -3.28 -7.29
N SER A 203 2.38 -2.32 -8.07
CA SER A 203 2.95 -1.98 -9.38
C SER A 203 3.85 -0.77 -9.27
N LEU A 204 5.11 -0.92 -9.69
CA LEU A 204 6.14 0.13 -9.61
C LEU A 204 6.20 1.06 -10.83
N ILE A 205 5.24 0.96 -11.73
CA ILE A 205 5.19 1.83 -12.94
C ILE A 205 4.83 3.25 -12.60
#